data_f93917b78ec4bee1565e35862e373218
#
_entry.id   f93917b78ec4bee1565e35862e373218
#
_cell.length_a   1.000
_cell.length_b   1.000
_cell.length_c   1.000
_cell.angle_alpha   90.00
_cell.angle_beta   90.00
_cell.angle_gamma   90.00
#
_symmetry.space_group_name_H-M   'P 1'
#
loop_
_entity.id
_entity.type
_entity.pdbx_description
1 polymer ?
#
loop_
_entity_poly.entity_id
_entity_poly.type
_entity_poly.pdbx_seq_one_letter_code
_entity_poly.pdbx_strand_id
1 'polypeptide(L)'
;IAWFMQSLRVKDKVRVFHDFNNTAMGWALPAAIGGYYANLKHQSPIIAIIGDGSFMMTSYELATVMHHNIPIKIFIMNNQGYSMIQQTQDQWLDSNYHASSEEGGLSFPNYKKLASTYNIKYFELNSGKDFPLIDEIMNDYNPLICNVCIDKDFRVIPQVKFGKPNEDMGPDLPRDMFK
;
A
#
# COMPACT_ATOMS: atom_id res chain seq x y z
N ILE A 1 1.66 4.60 -0.38
CA ILE A 1 2.43 5.03 -1.55
C ILE A 1 3.76 5.69 -1.14
N ALA A 2 3.81 6.62 -0.17
CA ALA A 2 5.01 7.37 0.17
C ALA A 2 6.19 6.47 0.57
N TRP A 3 6.03 5.56 1.53
CA TRP A 3 7.10 4.61 1.92
C TRP A 3 7.58 3.76 0.76
N PHE A 4 6.65 3.25 -0.05
CA PHE A 4 6.99 2.44 -1.20
C PHE A 4 7.84 3.21 -2.20
N MET A 5 7.45 4.45 -2.54
CA MET A 5 8.19 5.29 -3.48
C MET A 5 9.56 5.72 -2.96
N GLN A 6 9.72 5.90 -1.64
CA GLN A 6 11.03 6.17 -1.03
C GLN A 6 12.00 4.99 -1.14
N SER A 7 11.48 3.76 -1.12
CA SER A 7 12.30 2.53 -1.08
C SER A 7 12.46 1.89 -2.45
N LEU A 8 11.58 2.20 -3.40
CA LEU A 8 11.53 1.53 -4.69
C LEU A 8 12.77 1.85 -5.53
N ARG A 9 13.44 0.78 -5.97
CA ARG A 9 14.45 0.85 -7.01
C ARG A 9 13.92 0.13 -8.25
N VAL A 10 13.49 0.90 -9.23
CA VAL A 10 12.95 0.36 -10.49
C VAL A 10 14.09 -0.32 -11.24
N LYS A 11 13.91 -1.60 -11.56
CA LYS A 11 14.82 -2.37 -12.41
C LYS A 11 14.40 -2.27 -13.87
N ASP A 12 15.32 -2.62 -14.78
CA ASP A 12 15.01 -2.68 -16.21
C ASP A 12 13.76 -3.55 -16.47
N LYS A 13 12.94 -3.12 -17.42
CA LYS A 13 11.68 -3.77 -17.84
C LYS A 13 10.55 -3.77 -16.80
N VAL A 14 10.73 -3.17 -15.62
CA VAL A 14 9.64 -2.96 -14.67
C VAL A 14 8.94 -1.66 -14.97
N ARG A 15 7.62 -1.71 -15.14
CA ARG A 15 6.77 -0.52 -15.27
C ARG A 15 6.06 -0.26 -13.96
N VAL A 16 6.09 0.98 -13.50
CA VAL A 16 5.44 1.41 -12.27
C VAL A 16 4.36 2.44 -12.60
N PHE A 17 3.17 2.20 -12.09
CA PHE A 17 2.04 3.12 -12.20
C PHE A 17 1.63 3.56 -10.80
N HIS A 18 1.37 4.83 -10.64
CA HIS A 18 0.92 5.39 -9.37
C HIS A 18 0.09 6.66 -9.60
N ASP A 19 -0.72 7.00 -8.63
CA ASP A 19 -1.49 8.24 -8.59
C ASP A 19 -0.92 9.18 -7.51
N PHE A 20 0.38 9.48 -7.59
CA PHE A 20 1.07 10.24 -6.55
C PHE A 20 0.56 11.68 -6.45
N ASN A 21 0.18 12.30 -7.56
CA ASN A 21 -0.25 13.70 -7.58
C ASN A 21 -1.62 13.91 -6.90
N ASN A 22 -2.56 12.97 -7.09
CA ASN A 22 -3.88 13.04 -6.47
C ASN A 22 -3.96 12.23 -5.18
N THR A 23 -3.09 11.22 -5.05
CA THR A 23 -3.08 10.27 -3.93
C THR A 23 -4.44 9.65 -3.64
N ALA A 24 -5.21 9.37 -4.69
CA ALA A 24 -6.57 8.86 -4.58
C ALA A 24 -6.58 7.47 -3.93
N MET A 25 -7.23 7.38 -2.78
CA MET A 25 -7.47 6.09 -2.12
C MET A 25 -8.43 5.26 -2.99
N GLY A 26 -8.16 3.92 -3.05
CA GLY A 26 -8.95 3.01 -3.88
C GLY A 26 -8.44 2.85 -5.32
N TRP A 27 -7.49 3.66 -5.78
CA TRP A 27 -7.04 3.64 -7.17
C TRP A 27 -6.27 2.36 -7.58
N ALA A 28 -5.46 1.78 -6.68
CA ALA A 28 -4.46 0.77 -7.06
C ALA A 28 -5.07 -0.55 -7.56
N LEU A 29 -6.15 -1.05 -6.95
CA LEU A 29 -6.76 -2.31 -7.38
C LEU A 29 -7.45 -2.20 -8.75
N PRO A 30 -8.31 -1.21 -9.03
CA PRO A 30 -8.85 -0.98 -10.36
C PRO A 30 -7.77 -0.73 -11.42
N ALA A 31 -6.71 0.02 -11.07
CA ALA A 31 -5.58 0.25 -11.98
C ALA A 31 -4.82 -1.04 -12.31
N ALA A 32 -4.66 -1.95 -11.35
CA ALA A 32 -4.05 -3.25 -11.57
C ALA A 32 -4.90 -4.13 -12.50
N ILE A 33 -6.23 -4.11 -12.36
CA ILE A 33 -7.17 -4.77 -13.27
C ILE A 33 -7.01 -4.21 -14.68
N GLY A 34 -7.02 -2.88 -14.83
CA GLY A 34 -6.79 -2.22 -16.12
C GLY A 34 -5.42 -2.56 -16.71
N GLY A 35 -4.39 -2.58 -15.86
CA GLY A 35 -3.03 -2.97 -16.24
C GLY A 35 -2.94 -4.40 -16.78
N TYR A 36 -3.68 -5.33 -16.19
CA TYR A 36 -3.77 -6.69 -16.69
C TYR A 36 -4.33 -6.73 -18.13
N TYR A 37 -5.47 -6.09 -18.38
CA TYR A 37 -6.07 -6.08 -19.70
C TYR A 37 -5.22 -5.36 -20.75
N ALA A 38 -4.49 -4.32 -20.35
CA ALA A 38 -3.54 -3.63 -21.21
C ALA A 38 -2.29 -4.48 -21.53
N ASN A 39 -1.99 -5.50 -20.71
CA ASN A 39 -0.76 -6.30 -20.75
C ASN A 39 -0.96 -7.73 -21.26
N LEU A 40 -2.14 -8.10 -21.75
CA LEU A 40 -2.48 -9.48 -22.15
C LEU A 40 -1.49 -10.12 -23.13
N LYS A 41 -0.86 -9.31 -23.98
CA LYS A 41 0.13 -9.80 -24.97
C LYS A 41 1.48 -10.16 -24.34
N HIS A 42 1.81 -9.61 -23.19
CA HIS A 42 3.13 -9.74 -22.57
C HIS A 42 3.18 -10.71 -21.38
N GLN A 43 2.01 -11.06 -20.84
CA GLN A 43 1.86 -12.00 -19.71
C GLN A 43 2.76 -11.69 -18.49
N SER A 44 3.14 -10.42 -18.33
CA SER A 44 3.95 -10.00 -17.20
C SER A 44 3.13 -10.03 -15.90
N PRO A 45 3.71 -10.40 -14.77
CA PRO A 45 3.02 -10.36 -13.49
C PRO A 45 2.51 -8.95 -13.16
N ILE A 46 1.30 -8.86 -12.64
CA ILE A 46 0.71 -7.63 -12.14
C ILE A 46 0.72 -7.66 -10.62
N ILE A 47 1.35 -6.66 -10.04
CA ILE A 47 1.47 -6.50 -8.60
C ILE A 47 0.75 -5.20 -8.21
N ALA A 48 -0.22 -5.31 -7.31
CA ALA A 48 -0.87 -4.18 -6.68
C ALA A 48 -0.34 -4.01 -5.26
N ILE A 49 0.27 -2.88 -4.94
CA ILE A 49 0.68 -2.52 -3.58
C ILE A 49 -0.25 -1.43 -3.10
N ILE A 50 -1.01 -1.69 -2.05
CA ILE A 50 -2.10 -0.84 -1.62
C ILE A 50 -2.17 -0.80 -0.09
N GLY A 51 -2.42 0.37 0.49
CA GLY A 51 -2.70 0.48 1.94
C GLY A 51 -4.05 -0.13 2.30
N ASP A 52 -4.19 -0.57 3.53
CA ASP A 52 -5.39 -1.20 4.08
C ASP A 52 -6.67 -0.37 3.87
N GLY A 53 -6.63 0.92 4.22
CA GLY A 53 -7.77 1.81 4.01
C GLY A 53 -8.07 2.08 2.54
N SER A 54 -7.04 2.22 1.71
CA SER A 54 -7.20 2.38 0.26
C SER A 54 -7.82 1.12 -0.38
N PHE A 55 -7.39 -0.07 0.06
CA PHE A 55 -7.95 -1.33 -0.40
C PHE A 55 -9.44 -1.45 -0.07
N MET A 56 -9.86 -1.03 1.12
CA MET A 56 -11.27 -1.12 1.53
C MET A 56 -12.20 -0.30 0.65
N MET A 57 -11.73 0.79 0.06
CA MET A 57 -12.56 1.65 -0.80
C MET A 57 -12.97 0.98 -2.12
N THR A 58 -12.25 -0.04 -2.57
CA THR A 58 -12.50 -0.75 -3.83
C THR A 58 -12.41 -2.27 -3.67
N SER A 59 -12.50 -2.79 -2.45
CA SER A 59 -12.41 -4.22 -2.16
C SER A 59 -13.48 -5.06 -2.87
N TYR A 60 -14.62 -4.48 -3.25
CA TYR A 60 -15.64 -5.14 -4.04
C TYR A 60 -15.17 -5.53 -5.45
N GLU A 61 -14.11 -4.90 -5.97
CA GLU A 61 -13.48 -5.30 -7.24
C GLU A 61 -12.81 -6.68 -7.18
N LEU A 62 -12.68 -7.27 -6.00
CA LEU A 62 -12.33 -8.69 -5.88
C LEU A 62 -13.32 -9.61 -6.60
N ALA A 63 -14.58 -9.19 -6.73
CA ALA A 63 -15.57 -9.91 -7.54
C ALA A 63 -15.14 -9.96 -9.02
N THR A 64 -14.65 -8.86 -9.56
CA THR A 64 -14.09 -8.78 -10.92
C THR A 64 -12.85 -9.65 -11.06
N VAL A 65 -11.94 -9.56 -10.10
CA VAL A 65 -10.70 -10.36 -10.07
C VAL A 65 -11.02 -11.85 -10.06
N MET A 66 -11.93 -12.27 -9.20
CA MET A 66 -12.35 -13.67 -9.08
C MET A 66 -13.07 -14.15 -10.34
N HIS A 67 -14.07 -13.39 -10.83
CA HIS A 67 -14.88 -13.77 -11.98
C HIS A 67 -14.02 -14.01 -13.24
N HIS A 68 -13.04 -13.13 -13.46
CA HIS A 68 -12.14 -13.20 -14.63
C HIS A 68 -10.84 -13.95 -14.36
N ASN A 69 -10.66 -14.50 -13.17
CA ASN A 69 -9.43 -15.17 -12.72
C ASN A 69 -8.17 -14.36 -13.03
N ILE A 70 -8.18 -13.07 -12.72
CA ILE A 70 -7.09 -12.14 -13.03
C ILE A 70 -5.91 -12.38 -12.08
N PRO A 71 -4.73 -12.81 -12.55
CA PRO A 71 -3.62 -13.27 -11.70
C PRO A 71 -2.86 -12.11 -11.05
N ILE A 72 -3.56 -11.22 -10.36
CA ILE A 72 -2.98 -10.08 -9.65
C ILE A 72 -2.44 -10.53 -8.29
N LYS A 73 -1.25 -10.08 -7.93
CA LYS A 73 -0.67 -10.19 -6.59
C LYS A 73 -1.01 -8.93 -5.81
N ILE A 74 -1.95 -9.02 -4.87
CA ILE A 74 -2.43 -7.88 -4.09
C ILE A 74 -1.71 -7.87 -2.74
N PHE A 75 -0.76 -6.94 -2.56
CA PHE A 75 -0.08 -6.73 -1.29
C PHE A 75 -0.78 -5.61 -0.51
N ILE A 76 -1.49 -5.97 0.55
CA ILE A 76 -2.14 -5.01 1.45
C ILE A 76 -1.14 -4.61 2.53
N MET A 77 -0.69 -3.35 2.47
CA MET A 77 0.19 -2.76 3.47
C MET A 77 -0.66 -2.36 4.68
N ASN A 78 -0.78 -3.28 5.64
CA ASN A 78 -1.74 -3.21 6.74
C ASN A 78 -1.09 -2.66 8.00
N ASN A 79 -1.33 -1.41 8.29
CA ASN A 79 -0.96 -0.73 9.53
C ASN A 79 -2.18 -0.34 10.39
N GLN A 80 -3.35 -0.86 10.05
CA GLN A 80 -4.62 -0.68 10.77
C GLN A 80 -5.02 0.80 10.92
N GLY A 81 -4.74 1.61 9.87
CA GLY A 81 -5.06 3.03 9.94
C GLY A 81 -4.62 3.83 8.71
N TYR A 82 -4.98 5.10 8.73
CA TYR A 82 -4.60 6.06 7.69
C TYR A 82 -3.35 6.82 8.12
N SER A 83 -2.19 6.14 8.16
CA SER A 83 -0.95 6.70 8.74
C SER A 83 -0.49 8.02 8.12
N MET A 84 -0.77 8.27 6.83
CA MET A 84 -0.48 9.58 6.24
C MET A 84 -1.37 10.69 6.81
N ILE A 85 -2.62 10.38 7.12
CA ILE A 85 -3.53 11.31 7.81
C ILE A 85 -3.08 11.50 9.27
N GLN A 86 -2.74 10.39 9.96
CA GLN A 86 -2.21 10.46 11.32
C GLN A 86 -0.94 11.31 11.39
N GLN A 87 -0.04 11.17 10.42
CA GLN A 87 1.17 12.00 10.35
C GLN A 87 0.86 13.50 10.19
N THR A 88 -0.19 13.84 9.46
CA THR A 88 -0.70 15.22 9.36
C THR A 88 -1.32 15.66 10.69
N GLN A 89 -2.08 14.78 11.35
CA GLN A 89 -2.67 15.04 12.65
C GLN A 89 -1.62 15.19 13.76
N ASP A 90 -0.52 14.44 13.68
CA ASP A 90 0.65 14.63 14.55
C ASP A 90 1.24 16.04 14.43
N GLN A 91 1.29 16.59 13.23
CA GLN A 91 1.89 17.91 12.99
C GLN A 91 0.99 19.09 13.37
N TRP A 92 -0.33 18.94 13.28
CA TRP A 92 -1.25 20.07 13.30
C TRP A 92 -2.41 19.95 14.28
N LEU A 93 -2.71 18.75 14.77
CA LEU A 93 -3.90 18.47 15.55
C LEU A 93 -3.59 17.72 16.85
N ASP A 94 -2.41 17.95 17.43
CA ASP A 94 -1.97 17.37 18.69
C ASP A 94 -2.18 15.84 18.77
N SER A 95 -1.91 15.15 17.65
CA SER A 95 -2.10 13.69 17.49
C SER A 95 -3.53 13.23 17.78
N ASN A 96 -4.51 14.05 17.49
CA ASN A 96 -5.91 13.66 17.58
C ASN A 96 -6.31 12.85 16.34
N TYR A 97 -6.26 11.52 16.42
CA TYR A 97 -6.46 10.60 15.29
C TYR A 97 -7.93 10.35 14.95
N HIS A 98 -8.73 11.39 14.93
CA HIS A 98 -10.13 11.30 14.53
C HIS A 98 -10.27 10.78 13.09
N ALA A 99 -11.09 9.73 12.90
CA ALA A 99 -11.34 9.06 11.62
C ALA A 99 -10.07 8.55 10.90
N SER A 100 -8.98 8.27 11.61
CA SER A 100 -7.73 7.79 11.04
C SER A 100 -7.10 6.60 11.77
N SER A 101 -7.64 6.23 12.94
CA SER A 101 -7.27 5.06 13.73
C SER A 101 -8.51 4.27 14.15
N GLU A 102 -8.32 3.08 14.74
CA GLU A 102 -9.42 2.29 15.29
C GLU A 102 -10.14 3.05 16.40
N GLU A 103 -9.39 3.63 17.32
CA GLU A 103 -9.92 4.46 18.40
C GLU A 103 -10.64 5.71 17.86
N GLY A 104 -10.21 6.20 16.70
CA GLY A 104 -10.82 7.33 15.98
C GLY A 104 -12.03 6.96 15.14
N GLY A 105 -12.47 5.70 15.14
CA GLY A 105 -13.69 5.25 14.47
C GLY A 105 -13.48 4.45 13.18
N LEU A 106 -12.25 4.03 12.85
CA LEU A 106 -12.01 3.11 11.73
C LEU A 106 -12.19 1.65 12.15
N SER A 107 -12.54 0.81 11.18
CA SER A 107 -12.50 -0.64 11.35
C SER A 107 -12.03 -1.31 10.07
N PHE A 108 -11.34 -2.43 10.21
CA PHE A 108 -10.87 -3.23 9.10
C PHE A 108 -11.37 -4.67 9.21
N PRO A 109 -11.69 -5.33 8.11
CA PRO A 109 -12.11 -6.72 8.14
C PRO A 109 -10.93 -7.65 8.41
N ASN A 110 -11.24 -8.88 8.76
CA ASN A 110 -10.27 -9.95 8.68
C ASN A 110 -10.00 -10.28 7.20
N TYR A 111 -8.84 -9.90 6.68
CA TYR A 111 -8.49 -10.06 5.25
C TYR A 111 -8.44 -11.53 4.82
N LYS A 112 -8.09 -12.46 5.71
CA LYS A 112 -8.14 -13.90 5.43
C LYS A 112 -9.58 -14.38 5.15
N LYS A 113 -10.53 -13.92 5.97
CA LYS A 113 -11.96 -14.23 5.75
C LYS A 113 -12.48 -13.58 4.47
N LEU A 114 -12.07 -12.34 4.22
CA LEU A 114 -12.43 -11.62 2.99
C LEU A 114 -11.91 -12.34 1.75
N ALA A 115 -10.64 -12.74 1.72
CA ALA A 115 -10.06 -13.53 0.64
C ALA A 115 -10.82 -14.85 0.43
N SER A 116 -11.14 -15.56 1.53
CA SER A 116 -11.93 -16.80 1.48
C SER A 116 -13.31 -16.61 0.87
N THR A 117 -13.97 -15.48 1.13
CA THR A 117 -15.30 -15.15 0.55
C THR A 117 -15.26 -15.11 -0.98
N TYR A 118 -14.14 -14.66 -1.55
CA TYR A 118 -13.94 -14.59 -2.99
C TYR A 118 -13.15 -15.78 -3.57
N ASN A 119 -12.91 -16.85 -2.77
CA ASN A 119 -12.07 -17.98 -3.15
C ASN A 119 -10.68 -17.58 -3.66
N ILE A 120 -10.11 -16.50 -3.09
CA ILE A 120 -8.78 -15.98 -3.41
C ILE A 120 -7.78 -16.50 -2.39
N LYS A 121 -6.63 -16.98 -2.86
CA LYS A 121 -5.53 -17.46 -2.02
C LYS A 121 -5.01 -16.35 -1.12
N TYR A 122 -4.69 -16.67 0.14
CA TYR A 122 -4.25 -15.70 1.12
C TYR A 122 -2.90 -16.06 1.70
N PHE A 123 -2.05 -15.04 1.83
CA PHE A 123 -0.77 -15.08 2.55
C PHE A 123 -0.72 -13.96 3.58
N GLU A 124 0.16 -14.12 4.56
CA GLU A 124 0.42 -13.11 5.56
C GLU A 124 1.92 -13.00 5.85
N LEU A 125 2.44 -11.79 5.87
CA LEU A 125 3.81 -11.47 6.24
C LEU A 125 3.78 -10.63 7.52
N ASN A 126 4.25 -11.20 8.62
CA ASN A 126 4.28 -10.55 9.93
C ASN A 126 5.66 -10.00 10.28
N SER A 127 6.69 -10.48 9.59
CA SER A 127 8.07 -10.08 9.84
C SER A 127 8.98 -10.42 8.65
N GLY A 128 10.23 -9.96 8.71
CA GLY A 128 11.24 -10.33 7.71
C GLY A 128 11.53 -11.82 7.60
N LYS A 129 11.14 -12.63 8.60
CA LYS A 129 11.28 -14.10 8.54
C LYS A 129 10.34 -14.73 7.52
N ASP A 130 9.28 -14.04 7.14
CA ASP A 130 8.27 -14.50 6.20
C ASP A 130 8.62 -14.16 4.74
N PHE A 131 9.71 -13.41 4.49
CA PHE A 131 10.14 -13.05 3.14
C PHE A 131 10.36 -14.23 2.17
N PRO A 132 10.78 -15.43 2.59
CA PRO A 132 10.82 -16.57 1.68
C PRO A 132 9.47 -16.93 1.03
N LEU A 133 8.33 -16.55 1.64
CA LEU A 133 7.01 -16.74 1.05
C LEU A 133 6.80 -15.89 -0.21
N ILE A 134 7.57 -14.81 -0.39
CA ILE A 134 7.47 -13.95 -1.58
C ILE A 134 7.74 -14.74 -2.85
N ASP A 135 8.70 -15.66 -2.82
CA ASP A 135 9.01 -16.50 -3.98
C ASP A 135 7.82 -17.41 -4.34
N GLU A 136 7.14 -17.99 -3.34
CA GLU A 136 5.92 -18.76 -3.55
C GLU A 136 4.80 -17.88 -4.13
N ILE A 137 4.59 -16.68 -3.55
CA ILE A 137 3.59 -15.71 -4.00
C ILE A 137 3.84 -15.31 -5.46
N MET A 138 5.07 -15.03 -5.83
CA MET A 138 5.42 -14.56 -7.18
C MET A 138 5.34 -15.66 -8.23
N ASN A 139 5.53 -16.91 -7.85
CA ASN A 139 5.44 -18.07 -8.74
C ASN A 139 4.01 -18.64 -8.87
N ASP A 140 3.05 -18.17 -8.09
CA ASP A 140 1.66 -18.57 -8.22
C ASP A 140 1.01 -17.88 -9.43
N TYR A 141 0.26 -18.59 -10.23
CA TYR A 141 -0.44 -18.07 -11.42
C TYR A 141 -1.88 -17.64 -11.15
N ASN A 142 -2.34 -17.76 -9.90
CA ASN A 142 -3.70 -17.38 -9.51
C ASN A 142 -3.73 -15.99 -8.86
N PRO A 143 -4.90 -15.34 -8.79
CA PRO A 143 -5.08 -14.17 -7.95
C PRO A 143 -4.79 -14.50 -6.50
N LEU A 144 -4.12 -13.60 -5.80
CA LEU A 144 -3.87 -13.78 -4.38
C LEU A 144 -3.83 -12.46 -3.62
N ILE A 145 -4.09 -12.54 -2.33
CA ILE A 145 -3.96 -11.45 -1.37
C ILE A 145 -2.83 -11.81 -0.40
N CYS A 146 -1.89 -10.91 -0.24
CA CYS A 146 -0.84 -10.96 0.76
C CYS A 146 -1.04 -9.80 1.75
N ASN A 147 -1.41 -10.10 2.98
CA ASN A 147 -1.50 -9.15 4.07
C ASN A 147 -0.11 -8.91 4.65
N VAL A 148 0.41 -7.71 4.51
CA VAL A 148 1.72 -7.31 5.07
C VAL A 148 1.46 -6.52 6.33
N CYS A 149 1.69 -7.14 7.49
CA CYS A 149 1.50 -6.51 8.79
C CYS A 149 2.62 -5.49 9.05
N ILE A 150 2.23 -4.25 9.26
CA ILE A 150 3.13 -3.12 9.49
C ILE A 150 2.78 -2.52 10.86
N ASP A 151 3.80 -2.08 11.57
CA ASP A 151 3.61 -1.38 12.82
C ASP A 151 2.84 -0.06 12.58
N LYS A 152 1.78 0.16 13.36
CA LYS A 152 0.90 1.32 13.27
C LYS A 152 1.60 2.65 13.56
N ASP A 153 2.71 2.60 14.28
CA ASP A 153 3.45 3.80 14.69
C ASP A 153 4.50 4.25 13.66
N PHE A 154 4.69 3.49 12.58
CA PHE A 154 5.57 3.92 11.51
C PHE A 154 5.08 5.20 10.83
N ARG A 155 5.99 6.14 10.67
CA ARG A 155 5.79 7.40 9.94
C ARG A 155 6.76 7.50 8.76
N VAL A 156 6.40 8.32 7.77
CA VAL A 156 7.30 8.61 6.64
C VAL A 156 8.45 9.47 7.14
N ILE A 157 9.68 8.98 7.00
CA ILE A 157 10.91 9.68 7.37
C ILE A 157 11.93 9.46 6.24
N PRO A 158 12.60 10.50 5.75
CA PRO A 158 12.44 11.92 6.07
C PRO A 158 11.14 12.51 5.54
N GLN A 159 10.70 13.60 6.15
CA GLN A 159 9.49 14.33 5.73
C GLN A 159 9.74 15.85 5.76
N VAL A 160 9.08 16.57 4.88
CA VAL A 160 9.03 18.03 4.93
C VAL A 160 8.05 18.47 6.00
N LYS A 161 8.48 19.32 6.93
CA LYS A 161 7.59 19.96 7.89
C LYS A 161 6.82 21.08 7.18
N PHE A 162 5.57 21.27 7.53
CA PHE A 162 4.76 22.32 6.93
C PHE A 162 5.40 23.70 7.09
N GLY A 163 5.36 24.50 6.03
CA GLY A 163 5.97 25.83 6.01
C GLY A 163 7.48 25.84 5.83
N LYS A 164 8.11 24.67 5.67
CA LYS A 164 9.53 24.56 5.35
C LYS A 164 9.75 24.30 3.85
N PRO A 165 10.87 24.75 3.29
CA PRO A 165 11.23 24.40 1.91
C PRO A 165 11.52 22.90 1.78
N ASN A 166 11.36 22.36 0.57
CA ASN A 166 11.47 20.91 0.32
C ASN A 166 12.81 20.28 0.69
N GLU A 167 13.88 21.08 0.68
CA GLU A 167 15.22 20.66 1.07
C GLU A 167 15.41 20.61 2.60
N ASP A 168 14.55 21.27 3.37
CA ASP A 168 14.61 21.30 4.84
C ASP A 168 13.72 20.23 5.47
N MET A 169 14.12 18.97 5.28
CA MET A 169 13.37 17.81 5.76
C MET A 169 13.71 17.46 7.22
N GLY A 170 12.74 16.88 7.91
CA GLY A 170 12.93 16.25 9.22
C GLY A 170 13.29 14.75 9.10
N PRO A 171 14.20 14.19 9.94
CA PRO A 171 14.91 14.88 11.02
C PRO A 171 15.79 16.01 10.51
N ASP A 172 15.92 17.07 11.34
CA ASP A 172 16.62 18.29 10.94
C ASP A 172 18.07 18.00 10.55
N LEU A 173 18.45 18.41 9.36
CA LEU A 173 19.83 18.40 8.91
C LEU A 173 20.64 19.48 9.64
N PRO A 174 21.99 19.33 9.75
CA PRO A 174 22.84 20.38 10.29
C PRO A 174 22.59 21.72 9.60
N ARG A 175 22.35 22.78 10.38
CA ARG A 175 21.95 24.10 9.85
C ARG A 175 22.97 24.79 8.96
N ASP A 176 24.25 24.43 9.10
CA ASP A 176 25.34 24.87 8.25
C ASP A 176 25.28 24.35 6.81
N MET A 177 24.49 23.29 6.57
CA MET A 177 24.22 22.76 5.23
C MET A 177 23.23 23.61 4.43
N PHE A 178 22.49 24.52 5.09
CA PHE A 178 21.51 25.43 4.48
C PHE A 178 22.14 26.85 4.30
N LYS A 179 23.14 26.96 3.50
CA LYS A 179 23.76 28.25 3.16
C LYS A 179 23.36 28.73 1.80
#